data_1a84c554cdef6f64db5071dca61627e6
#
_entry.id   1a84c554cdef6f64db5071dca61627e6
#
_cell.length_a   1.000
_cell.length_b   1.000
_cell.length_c   1.000
_cell.angle_alpha   90.00
_cell.angle_beta   90.00
_cell.angle_gamma   90.00
#
_symmetry.space_group_name_H-M   'P 1'
#
loop_
_entity.id
_entity.type
_entity.pdbx_description
1 polymer ?
#
loop_
_entity_poly.entity_id
_entity_poly.type
_entity_poly.pdbx_seq_one_letter_code
_entity_poly.pdbx_strand_id
1 'polypeptide(L)'
;MKNYLSKIYVIHYTKLIERKKHMISEFDKWNVDIPWEIFEPYDQEDISQLDIIEHFDMMAFRGRHSREMKTGEISLCTKYKKILQKIIAEDEGDYFLILEDDVIFKEDPLKYINNLIAKCEAENINFDCIFMGEAALRVGDNRDVFAKKPYPSTNGLCTVLYTRSAIERLFASLENYRITQPMDWEFNDRFRDLEFEVYWGKAI
;
A
#
# COMPACT_ATOMS: atom_id res chain seq x y z
N MET A 1 -23.19 -0.15 11.73
CA MET A 1 -22.67 -0.66 10.44
C MET A 1 -21.63 -1.72 10.77
N LYS A 2 -21.52 -2.82 10.02
CA LYS A 2 -20.43 -3.78 10.24
C LYS A 2 -19.10 -3.08 9.91
N ASN A 3 -18.13 -3.16 10.79
CA ASN A 3 -16.79 -2.68 10.51
C ASN A 3 -15.99 -3.84 9.91
N TYR A 4 -15.59 -3.70 8.67
CA TYR A 4 -14.79 -4.70 7.96
C TYR A 4 -13.30 -4.43 8.09
N LEU A 5 -12.91 -3.14 8.10
CA LEU A 5 -11.51 -2.75 8.12
C LEU A 5 -10.90 -3.03 9.50
N SER A 6 -9.83 -3.80 9.53
CA SER A 6 -9.20 -4.28 10.77
C SER A 6 -8.20 -3.27 11.33
N LYS A 7 -7.37 -2.69 10.46
CA LYS A 7 -6.34 -1.73 10.85
C LYS A 7 -5.88 -0.88 9.68
N ILE A 8 -5.39 0.33 9.99
CA ILE A 8 -4.74 1.24 9.05
C ILE A 8 -3.25 1.35 9.38
N TYR A 9 -2.40 1.25 8.38
CA TYR A 9 -0.98 1.58 8.46
C TYR A 9 -0.66 2.81 7.62
N VAL A 10 0.07 3.75 8.19
CA VAL A 10 0.58 4.92 7.49
C VAL A 10 2.09 4.81 7.38
N ILE A 11 2.61 4.73 6.17
CA ILE A 11 4.04 4.75 5.92
C ILE A 11 4.53 6.18 6.09
N HIS A 12 5.48 6.38 7.00
CA HIS A 12 5.95 7.70 7.33
C HIS A 12 7.49 7.78 7.39
N TYR A 13 8.02 8.94 6.99
CA TYR A 13 9.42 9.30 7.20
C TYR A 13 9.51 10.27 8.38
N THR A 14 10.20 9.87 9.46
CA THR A 14 10.16 10.55 10.76
C THR A 14 10.53 12.03 10.74
N LYS A 15 11.36 12.45 9.76
CA LYS A 15 11.75 13.87 9.62
C LYS A 15 10.64 14.75 9.03
N LEU A 16 9.58 14.17 8.48
CA LEU A 16 8.44 14.90 7.93
C LEU A 16 7.37 15.18 8.99
N ILE A 17 7.76 15.84 10.09
CA ILE A 17 6.91 16.07 11.27
C ILE A 17 5.54 16.66 10.93
N GLU A 18 5.47 17.57 9.95
CA GLU A 18 4.20 18.20 9.55
C GLU A 18 3.27 17.21 8.85
N ARG A 19 3.80 16.24 8.09
CA ARG A 19 2.98 15.17 7.49
C ARG A 19 2.42 14.23 8.56
N LYS A 20 3.19 13.90 9.61
CA LYS A 20 2.67 13.14 10.75
C LYS A 20 1.51 13.85 11.44
N LYS A 21 1.65 15.14 11.72
CA LYS A 21 0.58 15.96 12.30
C LYS A 21 -0.64 16.01 11.38
N HIS A 22 -0.41 16.15 10.07
CA HIS A 22 -1.46 16.14 9.07
C HIS A 22 -2.27 14.85 9.13
N MET A 23 -1.63 13.67 9.11
CA MET A 23 -2.33 12.40 9.17
C MET A 23 -3.13 12.21 10.47
N ILE A 24 -2.57 12.62 11.61
CA ILE A 24 -3.30 12.61 12.90
C ILE A 24 -4.54 13.49 12.79
N SER A 25 -4.41 14.71 12.24
CA SER A 25 -5.53 15.63 12.04
C SER A 25 -6.60 15.08 11.08
N GLU A 26 -6.20 14.37 10.02
CA GLU A 26 -7.16 13.72 9.12
C GLU A 26 -7.93 12.60 9.83
N PHE A 27 -7.26 11.78 10.64
CA PHE A 27 -7.94 10.75 11.44
C PHE A 27 -8.90 11.34 12.49
N ASP A 28 -8.48 12.40 13.18
CA ASP A 28 -9.33 13.11 14.15
C ASP A 28 -10.56 13.73 13.46
N LYS A 29 -10.36 14.39 12.32
CA LYS A 29 -11.42 15.03 11.52
C LYS A 29 -12.53 14.05 11.14
N TRP A 30 -12.17 12.82 10.81
CA TRP A 30 -13.10 11.80 10.37
C TRP A 30 -13.50 10.82 11.47
N ASN A 31 -13.06 11.04 12.72
CA ASN A 31 -13.31 10.17 13.89
C ASN A 31 -12.99 8.71 13.58
N VAL A 32 -11.77 8.47 13.05
CA VAL A 32 -11.29 7.11 12.73
C VAL A 32 -11.14 6.32 14.03
N ASP A 33 -12.09 5.44 14.33
CA ASP A 33 -12.25 4.72 15.60
C ASP A 33 -11.76 3.26 15.55
N ILE A 34 -11.03 2.90 14.51
CA ILE A 34 -10.35 1.60 14.40
C ILE A 34 -8.86 1.74 14.73
N PRO A 35 -8.15 0.64 15.02
CA PRO A 35 -6.71 0.68 15.22
C PRO A 35 -5.98 1.25 14.00
N TRP A 36 -5.05 2.17 14.26
CA TRP A 36 -4.15 2.67 13.23
C TRP A 36 -2.73 2.86 13.78
N GLU A 37 -1.75 2.83 12.90
CA GLU A 37 -0.33 2.94 13.25
C GLU A 37 0.40 3.77 12.20
N ILE A 38 1.16 4.77 12.66
CA ILE A 38 2.15 5.46 11.83
C ILE A 38 3.44 4.64 11.90
N PHE A 39 3.80 4.00 10.80
CA PHE A 39 4.95 3.12 10.72
C PHE A 39 6.22 3.93 10.40
N GLU A 40 7.03 4.16 11.42
CA GLU A 40 8.24 4.99 11.39
C GLU A 40 9.54 4.23 11.16
N PRO A 41 9.72 2.96 11.60
CA PRO A 41 10.99 2.26 11.46
C PRO A 41 11.49 2.16 10.01
N TYR A 42 12.81 1.98 9.86
CA TYR A 42 13.49 1.83 8.56
C TYR A 42 13.50 3.10 7.71
N ASP A 43 13.74 4.24 8.34
CA ASP A 43 14.05 5.46 7.60
C ASP A 43 15.34 5.28 6.77
N GLN A 44 15.48 6.10 5.74
CA GLN A 44 16.60 5.97 4.79
C GLN A 44 17.99 6.03 5.45
N GLU A 45 18.10 6.66 6.62
CA GLU A 45 19.33 6.76 7.41
C GLU A 45 19.59 5.52 8.28
N ASP A 46 18.58 4.74 8.56
CA ASP A 46 18.65 3.55 9.42
C ASP A 46 19.01 2.27 8.63
N ILE A 47 18.90 2.32 7.31
CA ILE A 47 19.15 1.16 6.45
C ILE A 47 20.64 0.99 6.22
N SER A 48 21.17 -0.14 6.66
CA SER A 48 22.58 -0.46 6.49
C SER A 48 22.91 -0.94 5.07
N GLN A 49 24.19 -0.87 4.69
CA GLN A 49 24.66 -1.46 3.42
C GLN A 49 24.46 -2.98 3.37
N LEU A 50 24.47 -3.66 4.52
CA LEU A 50 24.20 -5.10 4.59
C LEU A 50 22.75 -5.39 4.26
N ASP A 51 21.80 -4.61 4.79
CA ASP A 51 20.37 -4.75 4.46
C ASP A 51 20.13 -4.56 2.95
N ILE A 52 20.83 -3.57 2.34
CA ILE A 52 20.71 -3.33 0.90
C ILE A 52 21.22 -4.54 0.12
N ILE A 53 22.40 -5.07 0.46
CA ILE A 53 22.99 -6.22 -0.25
C ILE A 53 22.10 -7.47 -0.11
N GLU A 54 21.50 -7.67 1.05
CA GLU A 54 20.66 -8.84 1.33
C GLU A 54 19.32 -8.77 0.62
N HIS A 55 18.68 -7.60 0.61
CA HIS A 55 17.29 -7.47 0.22
C HIS A 55 17.05 -6.83 -1.16
N PHE A 56 18.10 -6.27 -1.80
CA PHE A 56 17.97 -5.55 -3.07
C PHE A 56 18.98 -6.03 -4.12
N ASP A 57 18.54 -6.15 -5.37
CA ASP A 57 19.41 -6.35 -6.51
C ASP A 57 19.65 -5.04 -7.27
N MET A 58 20.63 -4.28 -6.80
CA MET A 58 20.96 -2.97 -7.34
C MET A 58 21.48 -3.02 -8.78
N MET A 59 22.05 -4.16 -9.21
CA MET A 59 22.51 -4.32 -10.59
C MET A 59 21.34 -4.52 -11.55
N ALA A 60 20.38 -5.38 -11.15
CA ALA A 60 19.14 -5.55 -11.91
C ALA A 60 18.35 -4.23 -12.00
N PHE A 61 18.27 -3.47 -10.90
CA PHE A 61 17.66 -2.15 -10.89
C PHE A 61 18.31 -1.20 -11.89
N ARG A 62 19.65 -1.06 -11.84
CA ARG A 62 20.40 -0.20 -12.75
C ARG A 62 20.17 -0.60 -14.22
N GLY A 63 20.15 -1.90 -14.50
CA GLY A 63 19.89 -2.42 -15.85
C GLY A 63 18.51 -2.03 -16.40
N ARG A 64 17.49 -1.96 -15.52
CA ARG A 64 16.11 -1.60 -15.90
C ARG A 64 15.89 -0.09 -16.01
N HIS A 65 16.47 0.70 -15.09
CA HIS A 65 16.13 2.11 -14.90
C HIS A 65 17.23 3.09 -15.29
N SER A 66 18.42 2.61 -15.70
CA SER A 66 19.59 3.43 -16.07
C SER A 66 20.01 4.45 -15.00
N ARG A 67 19.70 4.18 -13.73
CA ARG A 67 20.05 4.97 -12.54
C ARG A 67 20.20 4.09 -11.31
N GLU A 68 20.70 4.64 -10.23
CA GLU A 68 20.68 4.01 -8.92
C GLU A 68 19.30 4.14 -8.26
N MET A 69 18.93 3.16 -7.45
CA MET A 69 17.78 3.27 -6.55
C MET A 69 18.10 4.29 -5.47
N LYS A 70 17.20 5.23 -5.24
CA LYS A 70 17.36 6.25 -4.20
C LYS A 70 17.15 5.64 -2.81
N THR A 71 17.83 6.17 -1.80
CA THR A 71 17.68 5.69 -0.41
C THR A 71 16.24 5.76 0.10
N GLY A 72 15.49 6.80 -0.29
CA GLY A 72 14.07 6.90 0.01
C GLY A 72 13.22 5.80 -0.64
N GLU A 73 13.55 5.37 -1.87
CA GLU A 73 12.87 4.23 -2.53
C GLU A 73 13.18 2.92 -1.80
N ILE A 74 14.43 2.73 -1.36
CA ILE A 74 14.86 1.58 -0.56
C ILE A 74 14.10 1.54 0.78
N SER A 75 14.03 2.70 1.46
CA SER A 75 13.27 2.86 2.71
C SER A 75 11.81 2.49 2.52
N LEU A 76 11.15 3.02 1.49
CA LEU A 76 9.76 2.72 1.18
C LEU A 76 9.53 1.23 0.93
N CYS A 77 10.38 0.59 0.13
CA CYS A 77 10.32 -0.85 -0.12
C CYS A 77 10.46 -1.66 1.17
N THR A 78 11.41 -1.28 2.02
CA THR A 78 11.66 -1.95 3.31
C THR A 78 10.44 -1.79 4.23
N LYS A 79 9.91 -0.59 4.36
CA LYS A 79 8.72 -0.30 5.19
C LYS A 79 7.52 -1.13 4.73
N TYR A 80 7.22 -1.17 3.43
CA TYR A 80 6.15 -1.99 2.89
C TYR A 80 6.33 -3.47 3.25
N LYS A 81 7.49 -4.06 2.95
CA LYS A 81 7.79 -5.46 3.27
C LYS A 81 7.61 -5.75 4.77
N LYS A 82 8.05 -4.83 5.64
CA LYS A 82 7.92 -4.96 7.10
C LYS A 82 6.49 -4.80 7.60
N ILE A 83 5.69 -3.93 7.01
CA ILE A 83 4.26 -3.82 7.32
C ILE A 83 3.53 -5.11 6.94
N LEU A 84 3.76 -5.67 5.74
CA LEU A 84 3.16 -6.95 5.36
C LEU A 84 3.53 -8.06 6.35
N GLN A 85 4.82 -8.15 6.74
CA GLN A 85 5.30 -9.11 7.74
C GLN A 85 4.61 -8.92 9.10
N LYS A 86 4.47 -7.67 9.55
CA LYS A 86 3.84 -7.31 10.82
C LYS A 86 2.36 -7.69 10.83
N ILE A 87 1.62 -7.39 9.78
CA ILE A 87 0.21 -7.77 9.65
C ILE A 87 0.03 -9.28 9.81
N ILE A 88 0.88 -10.07 9.14
CA ILE A 88 0.81 -11.54 9.21
C ILE A 88 1.09 -12.05 10.62
N ALA A 89 2.08 -11.46 11.31
CA ALA A 89 2.55 -11.94 12.60
C ALA A 89 1.74 -11.45 13.81
N GLU A 90 1.17 -10.26 13.73
CA GLU A 90 0.67 -9.56 14.92
C GLU A 90 -0.82 -9.15 14.86
N ASP A 91 -1.37 -8.97 13.66
CA ASP A 91 -2.73 -8.46 13.51
C ASP A 91 -3.73 -9.56 13.19
N GLU A 92 -4.97 -9.35 13.59
CA GLU A 92 -6.12 -10.19 13.24
C GLU A 92 -7.04 -9.45 12.27
N GLY A 93 -7.92 -10.21 11.59
CA GLY A 93 -8.93 -9.68 10.67
C GLY A 93 -8.57 -9.83 9.20
N ASP A 94 -9.49 -9.37 8.34
CA ASP A 94 -9.50 -9.73 6.92
C ASP A 94 -9.07 -8.61 5.98
N TYR A 95 -9.17 -7.33 6.41
CA TYR A 95 -8.93 -6.18 5.54
C TYR A 95 -8.03 -5.15 6.21
N PHE A 96 -7.03 -4.69 5.48
CA PHE A 96 -6.03 -3.73 5.94
C PHE A 96 -5.85 -2.60 4.93
N LEU A 97 -5.75 -1.37 5.43
CA LEU A 97 -5.48 -0.20 4.62
C LEU A 97 -4.04 0.25 4.83
N ILE A 98 -3.29 0.42 3.75
CA ILE A 98 -1.93 0.98 3.80
C ILE A 98 -1.94 2.31 3.05
N LEU A 99 -1.47 3.37 3.72
CA LEU A 99 -1.46 4.75 3.27
C LEU A 99 -0.03 5.31 3.20
N GLU A 100 0.22 6.25 2.30
CA GLU A 100 1.32 7.20 2.42
C GLU A 100 0.93 8.38 3.32
N ASP A 101 1.90 9.13 3.83
CA ASP A 101 1.71 10.15 4.87
C ASP A 101 1.25 11.53 4.36
N ASP A 102 0.84 11.63 3.10
CA ASP A 102 0.33 12.86 2.47
C ASP A 102 -1.09 12.70 1.91
N VAL A 103 -1.81 11.70 2.37
CA VAL A 103 -3.21 11.46 1.98
C VAL A 103 -4.13 12.53 2.60
N ILE A 104 -5.07 13.04 1.80
CA ILE A 104 -6.15 13.92 2.21
C ILE A 104 -7.47 13.21 1.91
N PHE A 105 -8.25 12.90 2.94
CA PHE A 105 -9.55 12.26 2.76
C PHE A 105 -10.60 13.26 2.29
N LYS A 106 -11.26 12.95 1.16
CA LYS A 106 -12.35 13.76 0.58
C LYS A 106 -13.71 13.46 1.21
N GLU A 107 -13.84 12.29 1.81
CA GLU A 107 -15.04 11.83 2.53
C GLU A 107 -14.64 10.90 3.67
N ASP A 108 -15.59 10.49 4.49
CA ASP A 108 -15.38 9.54 5.60
C ASP A 108 -14.80 8.22 5.07
N PRO A 109 -13.50 7.94 5.33
CA PRO A 109 -12.81 6.78 4.77
C PRO A 109 -13.38 5.46 5.29
N LEU A 110 -13.78 5.38 6.57
CA LEU A 110 -14.32 4.15 7.15
C LEU A 110 -15.68 3.81 6.55
N LYS A 111 -16.54 4.80 6.43
CA LYS A 111 -17.85 4.64 5.81
C LYS A 111 -17.73 4.20 4.36
N TYR A 112 -16.83 4.83 3.61
CA TYR A 112 -16.62 4.50 2.21
C TYR A 112 -16.10 3.07 2.06
N ILE A 113 -15.03 2.69 2.77
CA ILE A 113 -14.41 1.38 2.68
C ILE A 113 -15.38 0.27 3.11
N ASN A 114 -16.09 0.45 4.22
CA ASN A 114 -17.05 -0.53 4.69
C ASN A 114 -18.21 -0.73 3.68
N ASN A 115 -18.70 0.33 3.07
CA ASN A 115 -19.71 0.23 2.01
C ASN A 115 -19.17 -0.46 0.74
N LEU A 116 -17.92 -0.18 0.38
CA LEU A 116 -17.27 -0.79 -0.78
C LEU A 116 -17.09 -2.30 -0.58
N ILE A 117 -16.62 -2.73 0.58
CA ILE A 117 -16.47 -4.16 0.91
C ILE A 117 -17.84 -4.83 0.92
N ALA A 118 -18.84 -4.25 1.58
CA ALA A 118 -20.20 -4.78 1.60
C ALA A 118 -20.81 -4.92 0.20
N LYS A 119 -20.52 -3.97 -0.69
CA LYS A 119 -20.93 -4.04 -2.10
C LYS A 119 -20.23 -5.20 -2.80
N CYS A 120 -18.92 -5.35 -2.64
CA CYS A 120 -18.18 -6.46 -3.24
C CYS A 120 -18.73 -7.82 -2.78
N GLU A 121 -19.03 -7.97 -1.47
CA GLU A 121 -19.66 -9.17 -0.93
C GLU A 121 -21.02 -9.43 -1.58
N ALA A 122 -21.90 -8.43 -1.66
CA ALA A 122 -23.25 -8.54 -2.22
C ALA A 122 -23.25 -8.88 -3.71
N GLU A 123 -22.28 -8.38 -4.46
CA GLU A 123 -22.14 -8.60 -5.91
C GLU A 123 -21.23 -9.80 -6.24
N ASN A 124 -20.73 -10.55 -5.23
CA ASN A 124 -19.78 -11.65 -5.39
C ASN A 124 -18.50 -11.25 -6.14
N ILE A 125 -18.03 -10.02 -5.93
CA ILE A 125 -16.77 -9.53 -6.49
C ILE A 125 -15.64 -9.92 -5.56
N ASN A 126 -14.81 -10.86 -5.97
CA ASN A 126 -13.57 -11.18 -5.29
C ASN A 126 -12.50 -10.16 -5.67
N PHE A 127 -11.78 -9.65 -4.70
CA PHE A 127 -10.63 -8.78 -4.91
C PHE A 127 -9.47 -9.15 -3.97
N ASP A 128 -8.27 -8.92 -4.42
CA ASP A 128 -7.05 -9.02 -3.61
C ASP A 128 -6.68 -7.64 -3.04
N CYS A 129 -6.75 -6.61 -3.88
CA CYS A 129 -6.56 -5.23 -3.42
C CYS A 129 -7.35 -4.22 -4.25
N ILE A 130 -7.62 -3.06 -3.62
CA ILE A 130 -8.33 -1.92 -4.23
C ILE A 130 -7.49 -0.65 -4.02
N PHE A 131 -7.13 -0.01 -5.12
CA PHE A 131 -6.44 1.28 -5.13
C PHE A 131 -7.45 2.42 -5.04
N MET A 132 -7.30 3.29 -4.04
CA MET A 132 -8.23 4.40 -3.76
C MET A 132 -7.53 5.77 -3.74
N GLY A 133 -6.27 5.83 -4.15
CA GLY A 133 -5.51 7.07 -4.27
C GLY A 133 -5.56 7.64 -5.69
N GLU A 134 -5.38 8.96 -5.81
CA GLU A 134 -5.17 9.63 -7.10
C GLU A 134 -3.72 9.48 -7.57
N ALA A 135 -3.22 8.26 -7.70
CA ALA A 135 -1.91 8.06 -8.29
C ALA A 135 -1.93 8.34 -9.80
N ALA A 136 -0.85 8.88 -10.31
CA ALA A 136 -0.72 9.65 -11.53
C ALA A 136 -1.12 8.97 -12.87
N LEU A 137 -1.47 7.70 -12.91
CA LEU A 137 -1.70 6.97 -14.16
C LEU A 137 -2.96 6.11 -14.14
N ARG A 138 -4.07 6.63 -13.66
CA ARG A 138 -5.34 5.98 -13.91
C ARG A 138 -5.68 6.14 -15.40
N VAL A 139 -5.63 5.04 -16.13
CA VAL A 139 -6.01 5.05 -17.56
C VAL A 139 -7.53 5.05 -17.66
N GLY A 140 -8.11 6.15 -18.14
CA GLY A 140 -9.54 6.34 -18.36
C GLY A 140 -10.12 7.54 -17.61
N ASP A 141 -11.08 8.20 -18.22
CA ASP A 141 -11.65 9.48 -17.75
C ASP A 141 -12.58 9.35 -16.54
N ASN A 142 -12.93 8.13 -16.11
CA ASN A 142 -13.91 7.93 -15.05
C ASN A 142 -13.25 7.47 -13.74
N ARG A 143 -12.67 8.42 -13.01
CA ARG A 143 -11.97 8.19 -11.73
C ARG A 143 -12.90 7.84 -10.56
N ASP A 144 -14.20 7.96 -10.76
CA ASP A 144 -15.22 7.75 -9.72
C ASP A 144 -15.89 6.37 -9.80
N VAL A 145 -15.45 5.52 -10.71
CA VAL A 145 -16.06 4.19 -10.92
C VAL A 145 -15.16 3.09 -10.39
N PHE A 146 -15.76 2.19 -9.64
CA PHE A 146 -15.15 0.93 -9.27
C PHE A 146 -14.96 0.07 -10.51
N ALA A 147 -13.72 -0.26 -10.86
CA ALA A 147 -13.38 -0.98 -12.08
C ALA A 147 -12.14 -1.85 -11.91
N LYS A 148 -12.10 -2.99 -12.62
CA LYS A 148 -10.92 -3.84 -12.65
C LYS A 148 -9.70 -3.07 -13.19
N LYS A 149 -8.56 -3.20 -12.49
CA LYS A 149 -7.33 -2.50 -12.84
C LYS A 149 -6.57 -3.26 -13.93
N PRO A 150 -6.30 -2.67 -15.11
CA PRO A 150 -5.40 -3.27 -16.10
C PRO A 150 -3.93 -3.17 -15.66
N TYR A 151 -3.07 -4.09 -16.12
CA TYR A 151 -1.63 -4.10 -15.83
C TYR A 151 -0.80 -3.63 -17.03
N PRO A 152 0.35 -2.93 -16.78
CA PRO A 152 0.68 -2.11 -15.62
C PRO A 152 -0.12 -0.81 -15.70
N SER A 153 -0.68 -0.34 -14.61
CA SER A 153 -1.63 0.76 -14.68
C SER A 153 -1.34 1.95 -13.77
N THR A 154 -0.41 1.84 -12.83
CA THR A 154 -0.10 2.97 -11.94
C THR A 154 1.30 2.87 -11.37
N ASN A 155 1.86 4.05 -11.14
CA ASN A 155 3.04 4.26 -10.34
C ASN A 155 2.60 4.98 -9.06
N GLY A 156 2.45 4.27 -7.97
CA GLY A 156 2.11 4.80 -6.66
C GLY A 156 1.25 3.85 -5.85
N LEU A 157 1.47 3.89 -4.55
CA LEU A 157 0.79 3.05 -3.55
C LEU A 157 0.14 3.92 -2.47
N CYS A 158 -0.31 5.13 -2.84
CA CYS A 158 -0.75 6.16 -1.90
C CYS A 158 -1.85 5.70 -0.95
N THR A 159 -2.80 4.91 -1.44
CA THR A 159 -3.94 4.41 -0.66
C THR A 159 -4.38 3.07 -1.23
N VAL A 160 -4.07 1.98 -0.54
CA VAL A 160 -4.40 0.63 -1.02
C VAL A 160 -5.04 -0.19 0.09
N LEU A 161 -6.24 -0.68 -0.18
CA LEU A 161 -6.94 -1.67 0.63
C LEU A 161 -6.51 -3.07 0.19
N TYR A 162 -6.10 -3.90 1.14
CA TYR A 162 -5.70 -5.29 0.91
C TYR A 162 -6.58 -6.26 1.68
N THR A 163 -6.83 -7.42 1.10
CA THR A 163 -7.29 -8.58 1.88
C THR A 163 -6.10 -9.24 2.59
N ARG A 164 -6.35 -9.95 3.69
CA ARG A 164 -5.31 -10.74 4.39
C ARG A 164 -4.65 -11.75 3.45
N SER A 165 -5.44 -12.49 2.70
CA SER A 165 -4.92 -13.47 1.73
C SER A 165 -3.98 -12.83 0.70
N ALA A 166 -4.31 -11.63 0.23
CA ALA A 166 -3.43 -10.89 -0.68
C ALA A 166 -2.10 -10.51 -0.01
N ILE A 167 -2.14 -10.05 1.25
CA ILE A 167 -0.94 -9.71 2.03
C ILE A 167 -0.05 -10.94 2.21
N GLU A 168 -0.60 -12.08 2.58
CA GLU A 168 0.14 -13.34 2.76
C GLU A 168 0.80 -13.81 1.46
N ARG A 169 0.07 -13.82 0.36
CA ARG A 169 0.61 -14.18 -0.98
C ARG A 169 1.69 -13.22 -1.45
N LEU A 170 1.46 -11.92 -1.24
CA LEU A 170 2.41 -10.87 -1.63
C LEU A 170 3.70 -10.98 -0.81
N PHE A 171 3.59 -11.12 0.52
CA PHE A 171 4.74 -11.29 1.40
C PHE A 171 5.52 -12.56 1.05
N ALA A 172 4.87 -13.70 0.88
CA ALA A 172 5.51 -14.95 0.50
C ALA A 172 6.32 -14.82 -0.81
N SER A 173 5.83 -14.04 -1.78
CA SER A 173 6.53 -13.78 -3.03
C SER A 173 7.77 -12.89 -2.86
N LEU A 174 7.84 -12.11 -1.77
CA LEU A 174 8.92 -11.16 -1.47
C LEU A 174 9.89 -11.67 -0.40
N GLU A 175 9.54 -12.73 0.34
CA GLU A 175 10.30 -13.17 1.52
C GLU A 175 11.76 -13.44 1.22
N ASN A 176 12.01 -14.26 0.20
CA ASN A 176 13.36 -14.63 -0.25
C ASN A 176 13.77 -13.95 -1.57
N TYR A 177 13.06 -12.91 -1.95
CA TYR A 177 13.30 -12.20 -3.20
C TYR A 177 14.07 -10.91 -2.95
N ARG A 178 15.07 -10.65 -3.79
CA ARG A 178 15.79 -9.38 -3.80
C ARG A 178 15.06 -8.38 -4.71
N ILE A 179 14.63 -7.29 -4.14
CA ILE A 179 13.85 -6.25 -4.82
C ILE A 179 14.69 -5.61 -5.92
N THR A 180 14.12 -5.50 -7.12
CA THR A 180 14.81 -5.05 -8.33
C THR A 180 14.30 -3.72 -8.89
N GLN A 181 13.30 -3.11 -8.24
CA GLN A 181 12.68 -1.86 -8.70
C GLN A 181 11.90 -1.18 -7.56
N PRO A 182 11.44 0.10 -7.72
CA PRO A 182 10.59 0.74 -6.71
C PRO A 182 9.36 -0.09 -6.40
N MET A 183 8.83 0.00 -5.18
CA MET A 183 7.82 -0.91 -4.67
C MET A 183 6.53 -0.92 -5.49
N ASP A 184 6.10 0.20 -6.02
CA ASP A 184 4.91 0.30 -6.88
C ASP A 184 5.07 -0.47 -8.21
N TRP A 185 6.26 -0.45 -8.79
CA TRP A 185 6.60 -1.25 -9.97
C TRP A 185 6.77 -2.73 -9.62
N GLU A 186 7.44 -3.02 -8.51
CA GLU A 186 7.60 -4.38 -8.01
C GLU A 186 6.24 -5.04 -7.76
N PHE A 187 5.30 -4.31 -7.16
CA PHE A 187 3.95 -4.81 -6.92
C PHE A 187 3.15 -5.01 -8.21
N ASN A 188 3.30 -4.16 -9.23
CA ASN A 188 2.66 -4.43 -10.52
C ASN A 188 3.12 -5.76 -11.13
N ASP A 189 4.40 -6.08 -11.06
CA ASP A 189 4.92 -7.37 -11.52
C ASP A 189 4.38 -8.51 -10.65
N ARG A 190 4.37 -8.38 -9.32
CA ARG A 190 3.83 -9.40 -8.40
C ARG A 190 2.35 -9.64 -8.60
N PHE A 191 1.57 -8.57 -8.74
CA PHE A 191 0.12 -8.68 -8.99
C PHE A 191 -0.18 -9.46 -10.27
N ARG A 192 0.59 -9.21 -11.34
CA ARG A 192 0.49 -9.96 -12.59
C ARG A 192 0.87 -11.44 -12.39
N ASP A 193 2.04 -11.68 -11.81
CA ASP A 193 2.63 -13.03 -11.70
C ASP A 193 1.84 -13.93 -10.72
N LEU A 194 1.19 -13.32 -9.73
CA LEU A 194 0.31 -13.99 -8.77
C LEU A 194 -1.17 -13.99 -9.19
N GLU A 195 -1.49 -13.45 -10.37
CA GLU A 195 -2.87 -13.36 -10.88
C GLU A 195 -3.83 -12.66 -9.91
N PHE A 196 -3.39 -11.52 -9.33
CA PHE A 196 -4.21 -10.78 -8.39
C PHE A 196 -5.43 -10.14 -9.06
N GLU A 197 -6.55 -10.20 -8.35
CA GLU A 197 -7.76 -9.44 -8.68
C GLU A 197 -7.64 -8.03 -8.10
N VAL A 198 -7.17 -7.09 -8.92
CA VAL A 198 -6.90 -5.70 -8.52
C VAL A 198 -7.94 -4.77 -9.11
N TYR A 199 -8.45 -3.87 -8.28
CA TYR A 199 -9.47 -2.91 -8.67
C TYR A 199 -9.05 -1.46 -8.41
N TRP A 200 -9.64 -0.55 -9.17
CA TRP A 200 -9.72 0.86 -8.83
C TRP A 200 -10.97 1.13 -8.00
N GLY A 201 -10.83 1.77 -6.86
CA GLY A 201 -11.92 2.43 -6.17
C GLY A 201 -11.96 3.92 -6.50
N LYS A 202 -12.97 4.62 -6.00
CA LYS A 202 -13.01 6.08 -5.99
C LYS A 202 -11.87 6.59 -5.10
N ALA A 203 -11.26 7.70 -5.46
CA ALA A 203 -10.31 8.37 -4.58
C ALA A 203 -11.03 8.93 -3.34
N ILE A 204 -10.58 8.53 -2.16
CA ILE A 204 -11.15 8.91 -0.86
C ILE A 204 -10.39 10.03 -0.20
#